data_420d6497c538dd0dc3bafa571562947c
#
_entry.id   420d6497c538dd0dc3bafa571562947c
#
_cell.length_a   1.000
_cell.length_b   1.000
_cell.length_c   1.000
_cell.angle_alpha   90.00
_cell.angle_beta   90.00
_cell.angle_gamma   90.00
#
_symmetry.space_group_name_H-M   'P 1'
#
loop_
_entity.id
_entity.type
_entity.pdbx_description
1 polymer ?
#
loop_
_entity_poly.entity_id
_entity_poly.type
_entity_poly.pdbx_seq_one_letter_code
_entity_poly.pdbx_strand_id
1 'polypeptide(L)'
;MAGRNHRDIFARDIEWKKGSGDGIDYITYLLDEDNSNSPLIVLTNFAPGEVVPPHTHAANYFEYVISGEQTVGKTKFGPGDIRFAKGGTGYGPITIGPEGCSVVIVFQEASGSMTIPKGAAVEAALG
;
A
#
# COMPACT_ATOMS: atom_id res chain seq x y z
N MET A 1 18.77 4.15 16.94
CA MET A 1 19.85 3.40 17.53
C MET A 1 19.84 1.97 17.05
N ALA A 2 20.92 1.58 16.42
CA ALA A 2 21.07 0.19 16.04
C ALA A 2 21.08 -0.68 17.30
N GLY A 3 20.56 -1.88 17.20
CA GLY A 3 20.56 -2.80 18.32
C GLY A 3 19.32 -2.84 19.16
N ARG A 4 18.29 -2.08 18.81
CA ARG A 4 17.00 -2.30 19.43
C ARG A 4 16.42 -3.63 18.95
N ASN A 5 15.99 -4.48 19.88
CA ASN A 5 15.37 -5.76 19.55
C ASN A 5 13.90 -5.59 19.17
N HIS A 6 13.28 -4.50 19.57
CA HIS A 6 11.91 -4.20 19.20
C HIS A 6 11.69 -2.69 19.21
N ARG A 7 10.64 -2.26 18.54
CA ARG A 7 10.13 -0.90 18.62
C ARG A 7 8.62 -0.93 18.51
N ASP A 8 7.98 0.04 19.13
CA ASP A 8 6.52 0.11 19.20
C ASP A 8 6.04 1.41 18.54
N ILE A 9 4.98 1.29 17.75
CA ILE A 9 4.31 2.42 17.13
C ILE A 9 2.87 2.40 17.63
N PHE A 10 2.46 3.49 18.26
CA PHE A 10 1.09 3.62 18.74
C PHE A 10 0.28 4.46 17.78
N ALA A 11 -0.97 4.06 17.54
CA ALA A 11 -1.83 4.74 16.57
C ALA A 11 -1.93 6.26 16.82
N ARG A 12 -1.99 6.65 18.07
CA ARG A 12 -2.11 8.06 18.46
C ARG A 12 -0.89 8.91 18.10
N ASP A 13 0.25 8.26 17.88
CA ASP A 13 1.53 8.92 17.60
C ASP A 13 1.89 8.93 16.12
N ILE A 14 1.04 8.38 15.26
CA ILE A 14 1.31 8.33 13.82
C ILE A 14 1.17 9.73 13.22
N GLU A 15 2.22 10.18 12.56
CA GLU A 15 2.22 11.43 11.80
C GLU A 15 1.91 11.12 10.34
N TRP A 16 0.63 11.06 10.02
CA TRP A 16 0.15 10.71 8.68
C TRP A 16 0.65 11.68 7.62
N LYS A 17 1.05 11.13 6.48
CA LYS A 17 1.44 11.89 5.29
C LYS A 17 0.29 11.88 4.31
N LYS A 18 0.24 12.91 3.45
CA LYS A 18 -0.74 12.97 2.36
C LYS A 18 -0.20 12.30 1.12
N GLY A 19 -1.02 11.45 0.50
CA GLY A 19 -0.73 10.90 -0.81
C GLY A 19 -1.09 11.88 -1.91
N SER A 20 -1.32 11.35 -3.11
CA SER A 20 -1.76 12.16 -4.24
C SER A 20 -3.17 12.69 -3.96
N GLY A 21 -3.32 14.01 -3.90
CA GLY A 21 -4.59 14.65 -3.55
C GLY A 21 -4.89 14.54 -2.06
N ASP A 22 -6.12 14.87 -1.68
CA ASP A 22 -6.53 14.94 -0.27
C ASP A 22 -7.18 13.66 0.26
N GLY A 23 -7.39 12.68 -0.61
CA GLY A 23 -8.15 11.48 -0.25
C GLY A 23 -7.34 10.31 0.27
N ILE A 24 -6.03 10.47 0.44
CA ILE A 24 -5.15 9.38 0.86
C ILE A 24 -4.21 9.85 1.96
N ASP A 25 -4.30 9.21 3.12
CA ASP A 25 -3.34 9.38 4.21
C ASP A 25 -2.53 8.10 4.33
N TYR A 26 -1.20 8.22 4.47
CA TYR A 26 -0.35 7.04 4.58
C TYR A 26 0.84 7.28 5.50
N ILE A 27 1.45 6.18 5.94
CA ILE A 27 2.73 6.18 6.63
C ILE A 27 3.47 4.90 6.26
N THR A 28 4.79 4.97 6.20
CA THR A 28 5.62 3.82 5.85
C THR A 28 6.62 3.52 6.96
N TYR A 29 6.87 2.22 7.17
CA TYR A 29 7.87 1.75 8.12
C TYR A 29 8.70 0.64 7.49
N LEU A 30 10.02 0.70 7.65
CA LEU A 30 10.86 -0.45 7.35
C LEU A 30 10.70 -1.47 8.48
N LEU A 31 10.58 -2.74 8.14
CA LEU A 31 10.52 -3.81 9.13
C LEU A 31 11.83 -3.87 9.91
N ASP A 32 12.96 -3.69 9.22
CA ASP A 32 14.30 -3.62 9.79
C ASP A 32 14.89 -2.26 9.47
N GLU A 33 14.99 -1.40 10.49
CA GLU A 33 15.50 -0.03 10.35
C GLU A 33 16.94 0.04 9.83
N ASP A 34 17.72 -1.01 10.05
CA ASP A 34 19.11 -1.05 9.65
C ASP A 34 19.33 -1.53 8.22
N ASN A 35 18.25 -1.91 7.54
CA ASN A 35 18.29 -2.37 6.16
C ASN A 35 17.39 -1.50 5.29
N SER A 36 17.99 -0.63 4.48
CA SER A 36 17.24 0.30 3.62
C SER A 36 16.36 -0.39 2.58
N ASN A 37 16.59 -1.68 2.32
CA ASN A 37 15.77 -2.47 1.40
C ASN A 37 15.02 -3.59 2.12
N SER A 38 14.77 -3.41 3.39
CA SER A 38 13.91 -4.26 4.21
C SER A 38 12.50 -4.35 3.62
N PRO A 39 11.71 -5.34 4.03
CA PRO A 39 10.27 -5.27 3.79
C PRO A 39 9.72 -3.94 4.30
N LEU A 40 8.81 -3.37 3.54
CA LEU A 40 8.20 -2.07 3.84
C LEU A 40 6.73 -2.25 4.20
N ILE A 41 6.36 -1.75 5.36
CA ILE A 41 4.97 -1.75 5.81
C ILE A 41 4.38 -0.38 5.49
N VAL A 42 3.21 -0.38 4.84
CA VAL A 42 2.48 0.85 4.50
C VAL A 42 1.10 0.76 5.12
N LEU A 43 0.77 1.73 5.95
CA LEU A 43 -0.59 1.91 6.44
C LEU A 43 -1.23 2.99 5.60
N THR A 44 -2.42 2.74 5.09
CA THR A 44 -3.12 3.69 4.21
C THR A 44 -4.58 3.82 4.61
N ASN A 45 -5.05 5.05 4.68
CA ASN A 45 -6.46 5.38 4.85
C ASN A 45 -6.95 6.09 3.60
N PHE A 46 -7.95 5.52 2.97
CA PHE A 46 -8.59 6.12 1.79
C PHE A 46 -9.90 6.76 2.20
N ALA A 47 -10.13 7.97 1.72
CA ALA A 47 -11.40 8.67 1.92
C ALA A 47 -12.54 7.99 1.13
N PRO A 48 -13.80 8.16 1.59
CA PRO A 48 -14.95 7.63 0.86
C PRO A 48 -14.95 8.05 -0.61
N GLY A 49 -15.20 7.09 -1.49
CA GLY A 49 -15.32 7.36 -2.93
C GLY A 49 -14.02 7.63 -3.66
N GLU A 50 -12.87 7.55 -3.01
CA GLU A 50 -11.58 7.74 -3.67
C GLU A 50 -11.38 6.69 -4.76
N VAL A 51 -10.74 7.09 -5.85
CA VAL A 51 -10.42 6.19 -6.97
C VAL A 51 -8.92 6.23 -7.21
N VAL A 52 -8.30 5.05 -7.18
CA VAL A 52 -6.87 4.91 -7.49
C VAL A 52 -6.75 4.34 -8.91
N PRO A 53 -6.06 5.03 -9.82
CA PRO A 53 -5.90 4.54 -11.20
C PRO A 53 -5.19 3.19 -11.27
N PRO A 54 -5.39 2.43 -12.36
CA PRO A 54 -4.67 1.18 -12.55
C PRO A 54 -3.16 1.37 -12.47
N HIS A 55 -2.49 0.48 -11.74
CA HIS A 55 -1.04 0.57 -11.52
C HIS A 55 -0.46 -0.79 -11.13
N THR A 56 0.86 -0.82 -10.96
CA THR A 56 1.59 -1.96 -10.46
C THR A 56 2.74 -1.50 -9.57
N HIS A 57 3.44 -2.45 -8.97
CA HIS A 57 4.66 -2.24 -8.20
C HIS A 57 5.70 -3.28 -8.64
N ALA A 58 6.98 -2.97 -8.50
CA ALA A 58 8.03 -3.91 -8.86
C ALA A 58 8.18 -5.05 -7.85
N ALA A 59 7.96 -4.78 -6.56
CA ALA A 59 8.06 -5.80 -5.53
C ALA A 59 6.78 -6.61 -5.37
N ASN A 60 6.92 -7.83 -4.89
CA ASN A 60 5.79 -8.62 -4.41
C ASN A 60 5.24 -7.98 -3.15
N TYR A 61 3.94 -8.11 -2.94
CA TYR A 61 3.33 -7.56 -1.73
C TYR A 61 2.01 -8.26 -1.41
N PHE A 62 1.53 -8.03 -0.20
CA PHE A 62 0.14 -8.34 0.16
C PHE A 62 -0.53 -7.12 0.75
N GLU A 63 -1.85 -7.11 0.69
CA GLU A 63 -2.67 -6.06 1.27
C GLU A 63 -3.75 -6.70 2.13
N TYR A 64 -3.91 -6.19 3.34
CA TYR A 64 -4.93 -6.65 4.29
C TYR A 64 -5.89 -5.49 4.57
N VAL A 65 -7.18 -5.72 4.40
CA VAL A 65 -8.21 -4.70 4.69
C VAL A 65 -8.54 -4.73 6.17
N ILE A 66 -8.33 -3.58 6.82
CA ILE A 66 -8.65 -3.41 8.25
C ILE A 66 -10.11 -3.03 8.43
N SER A 67 -10.56 -2.04 7.65
CA SER A 67 -11.92 -1.51 7.75
C SER A 67 -12.38 -0.91 6.44
N GLY A 68 -13.69 -0.78 6.28
CA GLY A 68 -14.26 -0.25 5.05
C GLY A 68 -14.27 -1.27 3.93
N GLU A 69 -14.29 -0.77 2.68
CA GLU A 69 -14.28 -1.66 1.53
C GLU A 69 -13.61 -1.01 0.33
N GLN A 70 -13.05 -1.84 -0.53
CA GLN A 70 -12.51 -1.41 -1.82
C GLN A 70 -12.85 -2.44 -2.89
N THR A 71 -13.02 -1.96 -4.11
CA THR A 71 -13.22 -2.81 -5.28
C THR A 71 -11.99 -2.65 -6.17
N VAL A 72 -11.31 -3.75 -6.44
CA VAL A 72 -10.12 -3.78 -7.30
C VAL A 72 -10.53 -4.43 -8.61
N GLY A 73 -10.59 -3.62 -9.68
CA GLY A 73 -11.23 -4.08 -10.92
C GLY A 73 -12.69 -4.40 -10.65
N LYS A 74 -13.02 -5.69 -10.67
CA LYS A 74 -14.39 -6.16 -10.42
C LYS A 74 -14.56 -6.92 -9.09
N THR A 75 -13.48 -7.03 -8.31
CA THR A 75 -13.48 -7.81 -7.08
C THR A 75 -13.56 -6.90 -5.87
N LYS A 76 -14.56 -7.15 -5.02
CA LYS A 76 -14.77 -6.37 -3.80
C LYS A 76 -14.07 -7.04 -2.62
N PHE A 77 -13.37 -6.23 -1.83
CA PHE A 77 -12.69 -6.64 -0.60
C PHE A 77 -13.26 -5.87 0.59
N GLY A 78 -13.48 -6.57 1.69
CA GLY A 78 -13.93 -5.99 2.96
C GLY A 78 -13.01 -6.38 4.11
N PRO A 79 -13.35 -5.99 5.35
CA PRO A 79 -12.50 -6.24 6.51
C PRO A 79 -12.10 -7.72 6.65
N GLY A 80 -10.80 -7.95 6.84
CA GLY A 80 -10.24 -9.29 6.96
C GLY A 80 -9.81 -9.94 5.65
N ASP A 81 -10.15 -9.35 4.51
CA ASP A 81 -9.76 -9.90 3.22
C ASP A 81 -8.31 -9.56 2.91
N ILE A 82 -7.64 -10.48 2.24
CA ILE A 82 -6.22 -10.34 1.88
C ILE A 82 -6.09 -10.50 0.36
N ARG A 83 -5.25 -9.65 -0.22
CA ARG A 83 -4.89 -9.73 -1.62
C ARG A 83 -3.37 -9.86 -1.75
N PHE A 84 -2.92 -10.88 -2.48
CA PHE A 84 -1.51 -11.05 -2.81
C PHE A 84 -1.27 -10.63 -4.24
N ALA A 85 -0.17 -9.95 -4.50
CA ALA A 85 0.21 -9.56 -5.84
C ALA A 85 1.71 -9.76 -6.06
N LYS A 86 2.07 -10.41 -7.16
CA LYS A 86 3.46 -10.50 -7.58
C LYS A 86 3.88 -9.19 -8.24
N GLY A 87 5.14 -8.84 -8.08
CA GLY A 87 5.71 -7.67 -8.73
C GLY A 87 5.44 -7.69 -10.24
N GLY A 88 5.13 -6.54 -10.78
CA GLY A 88 4.81 -6.39 -12.19
C GLY A 88 3.37 -6.69 -12.56
N THR A 89 2.56 -7.20 -11.63
CA THR A 89 1.14 -7.45 -11.89
C THR A 89 0.37 -6.14 -11.88
N GLY A 90 -0.24 -5.79 -13.00
CA GLY A 90 -1.10 -4.60 -13.10
C GLY A 90 -2.51 -4.91 -12.63
N TYR A 91 -3.11 -3.96 -11.93
CA TYR A 91 -4.47 -4.12 -11.41
C TYR A 91 -5.13 -2.75 -11.23
N GLY A 92 -6.43 -2.79 -11.00
CA GLY A 92 -7.25 -1.61 -10.78
C GLY A 92 -8.23 -1.35 -11.93
N PRO A 93 -8.93 -0.21 -11.91
CA PRO A 93 -8.83 0.80 -10.87
C PRO A 93 -9.26 0.27 -9.51
N ILE A 94 -8.86 0.97 -8.44
CA ILE A 94 -9.34 0.68 -7.09
C ILE A 94 -10.36 1.75 -6.74
N THR A 95 -11.57 1.32 -6.42
CA THR A 95 -12.66 2.21 -6.03
C THR A 95 -13.00 1.99 -4.57
N ILE A 96 -12.92 3.05 -3.79
CA ILE A 96 -13.16 3.01 -2.35
C ILE A 96 -14.65 3.17 -2.08
N GLY A 97 -15.16 2.36 -1.15
CA GLY A 97 -16.56 2.39 -0.78
C GLY A 97 -16.99 3.65 -0.03
N PRO A 98 -18.30 3.73 0.32
CA PRO A 98 -18.88 4.96 0.88
C PRO A 98 -18.41 5.30 2.28
N GLU A 99 -17.79 4.37 2.99
CA GLU A 99 -17.26 4.60 4.34
C GLU A 99 -15.73 4.72 4.38
N GLY A 100 -15.09 4.78 3.21
CA GLY A 100 -13.64 4.77 3.13
C GLY A 100 -13.09 3.36 3.24
N CYS A 101 -11.76 3.27 3.38
CA CYS A 101 -11.09 1.98 3.54
C CYS A 101 -9.73 2.19 4.19
N SER A 102 -9.41 1.37 5.18
CA SER A 102 -8.09 1.36 5.80
C SER A 102 -7.43 0.02 5.55
N VAL A 103 -6.18 0.04 5.08
CA VAL A 103 -5.44 -1.15 4.69
C VAL A 103 -4.03 -1.16 5.26
N VAL A 104 -3.47 -2.36 5.41
CA VAL A 104 -2.04 -2.59 5.63
C VAL A 104 -1.49 -3.24 4.38
N ILE A 105 -0.43 -2.66 3.83
CA ILE A 105 0.28 -3.22 2.68
C ILE A 105 1.69 -3.55 3.14
N VAL A 106 2.16 -4.76 2.80
CA VAL A 106 3.53 -5.16 3.11
C VAL A 106 4.24 -5.53 1.82
N PHE A 107 5.21 -4.72 1.42
CA PHE A 107 6.07 -5.00 0.28
C PHE A 107 7.25 -5.85 0.72
N GLN A 108 7.60 -6.83 -0.09
CA GLN A 108 8.72 -7.74 0.20
C GLN A 108 10.03 -6.98 0.35
N GLU A 109 10.20 -5.89 -0.40
CA GLU A 109 11.37 -5.03 -0.32
C GLU A 109 11.00 -3.59 -0.64
N ALA A 110 11.65 -2.65 0.06
CA ALA A 110 11.32 -1.24 -0.05
C ALA A 110 11.58 -0.68 -1.45
N SER A 111 12.63 -1.15 -2.13
CA SER A 111 13.01 -0.64 -3.46
C SER A 111 11.94 -0.84 -4.52
N GLY A 112 11.06 -1.81 -4.36
CA GLY A 112 9.99 -2.09 -5.30
C GLY A 112 8.63 -1.57 -4.90
N SER A 113 8.55 -0.68 -3.91
CA SER A 113 7.27 -0.21 -3.35
C SER A 113 6.65 0.96 -4.12
N MET A 114 7.38 1.61 -5.00
CA MET A 114 6.86 2.75 -5.77
C MET A 114 5.73 2.32 -6.70
N THR A 115 4.72 3.16 -6.82
CA THR A 115 3.62 2.96 -7.75
C THR A 115 4.09 3.20 -9.17
N ILE A 116 3.79 2.25 -10.06
CA ILE A 116 4.12 2.33 -11.48
C ILE A 116 2.81 2.39 -12.26
N PRO A 117 2.50 3.50 -12.96
CA PRO A 117 1.29 3.59 -13.77
C PRO A 117 1.27 2.52 -14.87
N LYS A 118 0.09 2.01 -15.19
CA LYS A 118 -0.08 1.06 -16.29
C LYS A 118 0.30 1.68 -17.64
N GLY A 119 0.70 0.83 -18.57
CA GLY A 119 1.04 1.22 -19.94
C GLY A 119 2.54 1.26 -20.17
N ALA A 120 2.99 2.17 -21.04
CA ALA A 120 4.39 2.25 -21.44
C ALA A 120 5.36 2.44 -20.27
N ALA A 121 4.94 3.19 -19.24
CA ALA A 121 5.78 3.44 -18.07
C ALA A 121 6.04 2.15 -17.28
N VAL A 122 5.07 1.25 -17.22
CA VAL A 122 5.23 -0.05 -16.56
C VAL A 122 6.27 -0.89 -17.29
N GLU A 123 6.15 -0.99 -18.60
CA GLU A 123 7.08 -1.75 -19.42
C GLU A 123 8.51 -1.20 -19.30
N ALA A 124 8.65 0.11 -19.36
CA ALA A 124 9.96 0.75 -19.23
C ALA A 124 10.59 0.49 -17.85
N ALA A 125 9.79 0.47 -16.80
CA ALA A 125 10.29 0.23 -15.45
C ALA A 125 10.63 -1.23 -15.19
N LEU A 126 9.94 -2.16 -15.86
CA LEU A 126 10.11 -3.60 -15.65
C LEU A 126 11.00 -4.27 -16.69
N GLY A 127 11.18 -3.60 -17.80
CA GLY A 127 12.05 -4.08 -18.87
C GLY A 127 13.50 -3.81 -18.59
#